data_56c0d5cf105c86c30883b0979b7b8fc8
#
_entry.id   56c0d5cf105c86c30883b0979b7b8fc8
#
_cell.length_a   1.000
_cell.length_b   1.000
_cell.length_c   1.000
_cell.angle_alpha   90.00
_cell.angle_beta   90.00
_cell.angle_gamma   90.00
#
_symmetry.space_group_name_H-M   'P 1'
#
loop_
_entity.id
_entity.type
_entity.pdbx_description
1 polymer ?
#
loop_
_entity_poly.entity_id
_entity_poly.type
_entity_poly.pdbx_seq_one_letter_code
_entity_poly.pdbx_strand_id
1 'polypeptide(L)'
;MSTYTLISFFAFAMSATCGFVMIPQILSFCKKRKLYDTPDARKIHKNAIPRLGGVSFMPSMLVATLVALLTWVYTSKGSKIGISPWSVFFGVGITVIYITGVLDDIFGVRAKLKLLVQIAVASLLPMSYLYINNLYGFLGIYEIPTFVGMVITVGVLVFIMNAINLIDGIDGLSASLTLIALSGLFYVFHREHIWVYCILIAGLMGVLVPFLYHNIWGKQEKNQKIFMGDSGSLTLGYILGVLLIKFCMYNPHVMPYQKGATLLSVTLLIVPTFDVFRVIIVRLLHHKPIFRADKNHIHHKLIRAGLTQHQTLISVIALSFLFIIINLSLFNHLLVTWLIAIAVIIYIAFHYTLDSFIRRRGGLPFTE
;
A
#
# COMPACT_ATOMS: atom_id res chain seq x y z
N MET A 1 6.88 16.78 23.70
CA MET A 1 6.76 16.35 22.28
C MET A 1 7.97 16.93 21.55
N SER A 2 8.72 16.13 20.78
CA SER A 2 9.89 16.67 20.08
C SER A 2 9.45 17.62 18.96
N THR A 3 10.31 18.60 18.59
CA THR A 3 10.05 19.52 17.47
C THR A 3 9.74 18.74 16.17
N TYR A 4 10.42 17.64 15.96
CA TYR A 4 10.23 16.78 14.76
C TYR A 4 8.87 16.10 14.73
N THR A 5 8.35 15.67 15.89
CA THR A 5 7.00 15.11 16.02
C THR A 5 5.94 16.17 15.71
N LEU A 6 6.15 17.41 16.15
CA LEU A 6 5.26 18.54 15.81
C LEU A 6 5.28 18.84 14.31
N ILE A 7 6.45 18.83 13.67
CA ILE A 7 6.58 19.05 12.22
C ILE A 7 5.88 17.92 11.44
N SER A 8 6.00 16.65 11.89
CA SER A 8 5.28 15.54 11.27
C SER A 8 3.76 15.69 11.41
N PHE A 9 3.28 16.10 12.58
CA PHE A 9 1.85 16.38 12.79
C PHE A 9 1.38 17.55 11.93
N PHE A 10 2.19 18.59 11.78
CA PHE A 10 1.90 19.71 10.86
C PHE A 10 1.79 19.24 9.41
N ALA A 11 2.70 18.36 8.93
CA ALA A 11 2.62 17.78 7.61
C ALA A 11 1.32 16.96 7.42
N PHE A 12 0.93 16.18 8.43
CA PHE A 12 -0.33 15.43 8.41
C PHE A 12 -1.54 16.38 8.28
N ALA A 13 -1.64 17.39 9.15
CA ALA A 13 -2.77 18.32 9.17
C ALA A 13 -2.87 19.13 7.86
N MET A 14 -1.73 19.58 7.34
CA MET A 14 -1.67 20.31 6.09
C MET A 14 -2.10 19.46 4.90
N SER A 15 -1.61 18.21 4.81
CA SER A 15 -1.99 17.28 3.75
C SER A 15 -3.48 16.90 3.82
N ALA A 16 -4.02 16.71 5.02
CA ALA A 16 -5.45 16.49 5.22
C ALA A 16 -6.28 17.69 4.73
N THR A 17 -5.86 18.89 5.07
CA THR A 17 -6.53 20.12 4.59
C THR A 17 -6.47 20.24 3.07
N CYS A 18 -5.31 19.99 2.46
CA CYS A 18 -5.18 19.96 0.99
C CYS A 18 -6.13 18.91 0.37
N GLY A 19 -6.22 17.73 0.95
CA GLY A 19 -7.13 16.68 0.48
C GLY A 19 -8.61 17.07 0.58
N PHE A 20 -9.05 17.69 1.68
CA PHE A 20 -10.42 18.20 1.83
C PHE A 20 -10.76 19.29 0.82
N VAL A 21 -9.79 20.05 0.36
CA VAL A 21 -9.97 21.07 -0.69
C VAL A 21 -9.95 20.44 -2.08
N MET A 22 -9.00 19.54 -2.36
CA MET A 22 -8.80 18.98 -3.70
C MET A 22 -9.87 17.96 -4.09
N ILE A 23 -10.31 17.08 -3.18
CA ILE A 23 -11.26 16.02 -3.53
C ILE A 23 -12.59 16.57 -4.07
N PRO A 24 -13.23 17.59 -3.47
CA PRO A 24 -14.43 18.21 -4.05
C PRO A 24 -14.20 18.82 -5.44
N GLN A 25 -13.01 19.40 -5.67
CA GLN A 25 -12.64 19.95 -6.99
C GLN A 25 -12.49 18.84 -8.03
N ILE A 26 -11.84 17.71 -7.66
CA ILE A 26 -11.72 16.53 -8.51
C ILE A 26 -13.11 15.96 -8.83
N LEU A 27 -14.00 15.84 -7.85
CA LEU A 27 -15.39 15.42 -8.06
C LEU A 27 -16.13 16.32 -9.06
N SER A 28 -15.99 17.64 -8.92
CA SER A 28 -16.56 18.61 -9.87
C SER A 28 -15.99 18.47 -11.27
N PHE A 29 -14.66 18.28 -11.38
CA PHE A 29 -13.97 18.04 -12.64
C PHE A 29 -14.46 16.75 -13.32
N CYS A 30 -14.54 15.64 -12.58
CA CYS A 30 -15.04 14.36 -13.10
C CYS A 30 -16.48 14.49 -13.60
N LYS A 31 -17.33 15.24 -12.88
CA LYS A 31 -18.71 15.50 -13.31
C LYS A 31 -18.75 16.25 -14.64
N LYS A 32 -17.96 17.33 -14.79
CA LYS A 32 -17.90 18.13 -16.02
C LYS A 32 -17.37 17.32 -17.21
N ARG A 33 -16.40 16.44 -16.98
CA ARG A 33 -15.74 15.63 -18.05
C ARG A 33 -16.37 14.25 -18.24
N LYS A 34 -17.39 13.88 -17.45
CA LYS A 34 -18.06 12.56 -17.46
C LYS A 34 -17.07 11.40 -17.24
N LEU A 35 -16.07 11.62 -16.38
CA LEU A 35 -15.05 10.61 -16.04
C LEU A 35 -15.55 9.74 -14.89
N TYR A 36 -16.32 8.72 -15.21
CA TYR A 36 -16.90 7.78 -14.25
C TYR A 36 -16.45 6.36 -14.52
N ASP A 37 -16.28 5.61 -13.45
CA ASP A 37 -16.18 4.17 -13.52
C ASP A 37 -17.58 3.58 -13.72
N THR A 38 -17.83 3.07 -14.91
CA THR A 38 -19.13 2.46 -15.25
C THR A 38 -19.24 1.06 -14.67
N PRO A 39 -20.43 0.66 -14.16
CA PRO A 39 -20.67 -0.70 -13.74
C PRO A 39 -20.42 -1.71 -14.86
N ASP A 40 -19.76 -2.78 -14.52
CA ASP A 40 -19.52 -3.93 -15.39
C ASP A 40 -19.86 -5.21 -14.59
N ALA A 41 -20.06 -6.36 -15.24
CA ALA A 41 -20.43 -7.62 -14.60
C ALA A 41 -19.42 -8.11 -13.53
N ARG A 42 -18.20 -7.59 -13.52
CA ARG A 42 -17.14 -7.92 -12.56
C ARG A 42 -17.11 -7.03 -11.34
N LYS A 43 -17.71 -5.82 -11.41
CA LYS A 43 -17.65 -4.80 -10.35
C LYS A 43 -18.78 -4.97 -9.34
N ILE A 44 -18.52 -4.54 -8.10
CA ILE A 44 -19.47 -4.66 -6.99
C ILE A 44 -20.45 -3.49 -6.98
N HIS A 45 -20.05 -2.31 -7.49
CA HIS A 45 -20.89 -1.12 -7.51
C HIS A 45 -21.90 -1.16 -8.67
N LYS A 46 -23.09 -0.63 -8.42
CA LYS A 46 -24.20 -0.61 -9.39
C LYS A 46 -24.35 0.72 -10.14
N ASN A 47 -23.64 1.74 -9.72
CA ASN A 47 -23.78 3.11 -10.20
C ASN A 47 -22.44 3.65 -10.70
N ALA A 48 -22.46 4.61 -11.61
CA ALA A 48 -21.27 5.29 -12.12
C ALA A 48 -20.67 6.21 -11.04
N ILE A 49 -19.41 5.96 -10.62
CA ILE A 49 -18.71 6.70 -9.57
C ILE A 49 -17.39 7.25 -10.13
N PRO A 50 -17.00 8.52 -9.83
CA PRO A 50 -15.70 9.05 -10.22
C PRO A 50 -14.55 8.22 -9.63
N ARG A 51 -13.49 7.93 -10.44
CA ARG A 51 -12.36 7.08 -10.03
C ARG A 51 -11.00 7.80 -9.95
N LEU A 52 -11.00 9.12 -9.83
CA LEU A 52 -9.78 9.93 -9.77
C LEU A 52 -9.41 10.38 -8.34
N GLY A 53 -9.85 9.67 -7.29
CA GLY A 53 -9.55 10.05 -5.91
C GLY A 53 -8.06 10.08 -5.59
N GLY A 54 -7.30 9.14 -6.14
CA GLY A 54 -5.86 9.05 -6.00
C GLY A 54 -5.08 10.23 -6.58
N VAL A 55 -5.69 10.99 -7.49
CA VAL A 55 -5.06 12.21 -8.03
C VAL A 55 -4.75 13.24 -6.93
N SER A 56 -5.49 13.23 -5.82
CA SER A 56 -5.21 14.11 -4.67
C SER A 56 -3.99 13.69 -3.85
N PHE A 57 -3.53 12.42 -3.91
CA PHE A 57 -2.55 11.88 -2.96
C PHE A 57 -1.16 12.51 -3.13
N MET A 58 -0.60 12.42 -4.32
CA MET A 58 0.74 12.93 -4.57
C MET A 58 0.85 14.45 -4.36
N PRO A 59 -0.01 15.31 -4.94
CA PRO A 59 0.10 16.75 -4.73
C PRO A 59 -0.05 17.18 -3.27
N SER A 60 -1.05 16.63 -2.55
CA SER A 60 -1.28 16.96 -1.14
C SER A 60 -0.11 16.54 -0.26
N MET A 61 0.40 15.33 -0.45
CA MET A 61 1.56 14.81 0.27
C MET A 61 2.81 15.65 -0.02
N LEU A 62 3.09 15.95 -1.30
CA LEU A 62 4.31 16.67 -1.69
C LEU A 62 4.30 18.11 -1.16
N VAL A 63 3.19 18.83 -1.29
CA VAL A 63 3.07 20.21 -0.75
C VAL A 63 3.26 20.18 0.77
N ALA A 64 2.58 19.30 1.48
CA ALA A 64 2.71 19.20 2.92
C ALA A 64 4.12 18.82 3.37
N THR A 65 4.75 17.85 2.69
CA THR A 65 6.12 17.41 2.98
C THR A 65 7.11 18.53 2.73
N LEU A 66 7.00 19.24 1.58
CA LEU A 66 7.89 20.34 1.24
C LEU A 66 7.80 21.47 2.27
N VAL A 67 6.59 21.92 2.62
CA VAL A 67 6.40 22.99 3.59
C VAL A 67 6.89 22.57 4.99
N ALA A 68 6.65 21.32 5.39
CA ALA A 68 7.14 20.79 6.65
C ALA A 68 8.69 20.74 6.70
N LEU A 69 9.34 20.31 5.61
CA LEU A 69 10.80 20.30 5.50
C LEU A 69 11.38 21.72 5.50
N LEU A 70 10.76 22.68 4.83
CA LEU A 70 11.15 24.09 4.89
C LEU A 70 11.02 24.65 6.31
N THR A 71 9.92 24.33 7.01
CA THR A 71 9.71 24.68 8.41
C THR A 71 10.80 24.09 9.30
N TRP A 72 11.19 22.84 9.06
CA TRP A 72 12.30 22.20 9.77
C TRP A 72 13.62 22.96 9.57
N VAL A 73 14.00 23.22 8.32
CA VAL A 73 15.26 23.95 8.01
C VAL A 73 15.27 25.32 8.69
N TYR A 74 14.15 26.03 8.65
CA TYR A 74 14.02 27.35 9.26
C TYR A 74 14.13 27.32 10.79
N THR A 75 13.46 26.37 11.45
CA THR A 75 13.42 26.25 12.91
C THR A 75 14.68 25.66 13.51
N SER A 76 15.42 24.82 12.77
CA SER A 76 16.62 24.11 13.24
C SER A 76 17.93 24.91 13.04
N LYS A 77 17.87 26.20 12.77
CA LYS A 77 19.01 27.13 12.65
C LYS A 77 20.23 26.57 11.89
N GLY A 78 20.00 26.05 10.68
CA GLY A 78 21.08 25.61 9.79
C GLY A 78 21.23 24.10 9.58
N SER A 79 20.25 23.30 9.99
CA SER A 79 20.18 21.89 9.57
C SER A 79 20.11 21.81 8.04
N LYS A 80 21.14 21.24 7.42
CA LYS A 80 21.13 20.99 5.97
C LYS A 80 20.39 19.69 5.67
N ILE A 81 19.33 19.77 4.90
CA ILE A 81 18.69 18.58 4.35
C ILE A 81 19.47 18.23 3.07
N GLY A 82 20.24 17.17 3.11
CA GLY A 82 20.96 16.69 1.94
C GLY A 82 20.01 15.96 0.97
N ILE A 83 20.07 16.32 -0.31
CA ILE A 83 19.41 15.55 -1.37
C ILE A 83 20.35 14.41 -1.74
N SER A 84 19.96 13.19 -1.40
CA SER A 84 20.71 11.99 -1.79
C SER A 84 20.23 11.46 -3.15
N PRO A 85 21.08 10.71 -3.90
CA PRO A 85 20.67 10.13 -5.18
C PRO A 85 19.35 9.33 -5.09
N TRP A 86 19.14 8.58 -4.00
CA TRP A 86 17.91 7.81 -3.81
C TRP A 86 16.68 8.71 -3.71
N SER A 87 16.78 9.94 -3.15
CA SER A 87 15.66 10.88 -3.09
C SER A 87 15.24 11.33 -4.49
N VAL A 88 16.20 11.52 -5.38
CA VAL A 88 15.96 11.86 -6.79
C VAL A 88 15.27 10.70 -7.50
N PHE A 89 15.79 9.48 -7.39
CA PHE A 89 15.19 8.29 -8.00
C PHE A 89 13.80 7.99 -7.43
N PHE A 90 13.59 8.19 -6.13
CA PHE A 90 12.26 8.11 -5.53
C PHE A 90 11.30 9.14 -6.14
N GLY A 91 11.73 10.39 -6.28
CA GLY A 91 10.93 11.47 -6.86
C GLY A 91 10.57 11.21 -8.33
N VAL A 92 11.52 10.73 -9.13
CA VAL A 92 11.27 10.33 -10.52
C VAL A 92 10.31 9.15 -10.55
N GLY A 93 10.56 8.11 -9.76
CA GLY A 93 9.74 6.90 -9.74
C GLY A 93 8.30 7.18 -9.34
N ILE A 94 8.05 7.93 -8.26
CA ILE A 94 6.70 8.26 -7.83
C ILE A 94 5.96 9.09 -8.90
N THR A 95 6.66 10.02 -9.56
CA THR A 95 6.07 10.85 -10.61
C THR A 95 5.65 10.00 -11.81
N VAL A 96 6.51 9.09 -12.26
CA VAL A 96 6.22 8.20 -13.40
C VAL A 96 5.05 7.24 -13.05
N ILE A 97 5.06 6.63 -11.86
CA ILE A 97 3.97 5.75 -11.43
C ILE A 97 2.64 6.51 -11.31
N TYR A 98 2.67 7.70 -10.70
CA TYR A 98 1.49 8.54 -10.56
C TYR A 98 0.90 8.94 -11.93
N ILE A 99 1.73 9.43 -12.86
CA ILE A 99 1.29 9.78 -14.21
C ILE A 99 0.73 8.54 -14.93
N THR A 100 1.39 7.39 -14.81
CA THR A 100 0.91 6.13 -15.40
C THR A 100 -0.47 5.76 -14.85
N GLY A 101 -0.68 5.87 -13.54
CA GLY A 101 -1.98 5.62 -12.92
C GLY A 101 -3.06 6.60 -13.37
N VAL A 102 -2.74 7.90 -13.48
CA VAL A 102 -3.67 8.92 -14.01
C VAL A 102 -4.05 8.62 -15.47
N LEU A 103 -3.08 8.26 -16.30
CA LEU A 103 -3.33 7.88 -17.70
C LEU A 103 -4.19 6.61 -17.79
N ASP A 104 -3.97 5.65 -16.89
CA ASP A 104 -4.81 4.46 -16.82
C ASP A 104 -6.25 4.78 -16.41
N ASP A 105 -6.44 5.63 -15.42
CA ASP A 105 -7.77 6.05 -14.97
C ASP A 105 -8.56 6.81 -16.03
N ILE A 106 -7.89 7.56 -16.91
CA ILE A 106 -8.55 8.38 -17.94
C ILE A 106 -8.73 7.61 -19.26
N PHE A 107 -7.69 6.91 -19.71
CA PHE A 107 -7.64 6.33 -21.06
C PHE A 107 -7.64 4.80 -21.07
N GLY A 108 -7.31 4.16 -19.96
CA GLY A 108 -7.08 2.72 -19.87
C GLY A 108 -5.72 2.33 -20.48
N VAL A 109 -4.79 1.85 -19.66
CA VAL A 109 -3.46 1.42 -20.08
C VAL A 109 -3.40 -0.10 -20.15
N ARG A 110 -2.80 -0.67 -21.19
CA ARG A 110 -2.62 -2.13 -21.31
C ARG A 110 -1.81 -2.67 -20.13
N ALA A 111 -2.27 -3.76 -19.53
CA ALA A 111 -1.63 -4.36 -18.35
C ALA A 111 -0.13 -4.66 -18.56
N LYS A 112 0.27 -5.11 -19.75
CA LYS A 112 1.69 -5.37 -20.09
C LYS A 112 2.53 -4.09 -20.04
N LEU A 113 2.01 -2.95 -20.56
CA LEU A 113 2.72 -1.67 -20.52
C LEU A 113 2.84 -1.16 -19.08
N LYS A 114 1.76 -1.29 -18.30
CA LYS A 114 1.74 -0.93 -16.88
C LYS A 114 2.81 -1.71 -16.08
N LEU A 115 2.90 -3.02 -16.31
CA LEU A 115 3.91 -3.88 -15.68
C LEU A 115 5.34 -3.48 -16.10
N LEU A 116 5.55 -3.17 -17.38
CA LEU A 116 6.86 -2.75 -17.87
C LEU A 116 7.31 -1.43 -17.22
N VAL A 117 6.42 -0.45 -17.09
CA VAL A 117 6.70 0.82 -16.39
C VAL A 117 7.01 0.55 -14.91
N GLN A 118 6.25 -0.31 -14.24
CA GLN A 118 6.52 -0.69 -12.85
C GLN A 118 7.91 -1.31 -12.69
N ILE A 119 8.31 -2.22 -13.58
CA ILE A 119 9.66 -2.84 -13.55
C ILE A 119 10.74 -1.79 -13.79
N ALA A 120 10.58 -0.93 -14.79
CA ALA A 120 11.53 0.13 -15.09
C ALA A 120 11.72 1.08 -13.90
N VAL A 121 10.64 1.53 -13.28
CA VAL A 121 10.67 2.40 -12.10
C VAL A 121 11.25 1.67 -10.89
N ALA A 122 10.89 0.42 -10.65
CA ALA A 122 11.43 -0.37 -9.55
C ALA A 122 12.95 -0.57 -9.68
N SER A 123 13.47 -0.65 -10.91
CA SER A 123 14.91 -0.80 -11.18
C SER A 123 15.72 0.45 -10.82
N LEU A 124 15.09 1.61 -10.67
CA LEU A 124 15.77 2.84 -10.24
C LEU A 124 16.30 2.75 -8.79
N LEU A 125 15.64 1.99 -7.92
CA LEU A 125 16.05 1.88 -6.51
C LEU A 125 17.40 1.20 -6.36
N PRO A 126 17.65 -0.01 -6.90
CA PRO A 126 18.97 -0.63 -6.85
C PRO A 126 20.07 0.24 -7.47
N MET A 127 19.77 1.03 -8.51
CA MET A 127 20.72 1.98 -9.09
C MET A 127 21.17 3.07 -8.12
N SER A 128 20.38 3.36 -7.09
CA SER A 128 20.75 4.27 -5.99
C SER A 128 21.32 3.55 -4.77
N TYR A 129 21.68 2.28 -4.90
CA TYR A 129 22.10 1.41 -3.80
C TYR A 129 21.03 1.20 -2.71
N LEU A 130 19.77 1.45 -3.02
CA LEU A 130 18.66 1.12 -2.15
C LEU A 130 18.09 -0.25 -2.55
N TYR A 131 18.52 -1.30 -1.86
CA TYR A 131 18.09 -2.68 -2.12
C TYR A 131 18.09 -3.50 -0.83
N ILE A 132 17.32 -4.58 -0.82
CA ILE A 132 17.27 -5.54 0.27
C ILE A 132 18.56 -6.32 0.27
N ASN A 133 19.41 -6.11 1.27
CA ASN A 133 20.71 -6.75 1.41
C ASN A 133 20.78 -7.70 2.61
N ASN A 134 19.73 -7.77 3.42
CA ASN A 134 19.68 -8.63 4.59
C ASN A 134 18.25 -9.19 4.75
N LEU A 135 18.13 -10.49 5.08
CA LEU A 135 16.84 -11.14 5.39
C LEU A 135 16.62 -11.34 6.89
N TYR A 136 17.55 -10.85 7.72
CA TYR A 136 17.42 -10.83 9.18
C TYR A 136 17.12 -12.20 9.81
N GLY A 137 17.70 -13.26 9.24
CA GLY A 137 17.56 -14.64 9.71
C GLY A 137 16.34 -15.39 9.15
N PHE A 138 15.60 -14.81 8.20
CA PHE A 138 14.57 -15.55 7.49
C PHE A 138 15.20 -16.71 6.70
N LEU A 139 14.72 -17.93 6.89
CA LEU A 139 15.31 -19.18 6.38
C LEU A 139 16.80 -19.39 6.76
N GLY A 140 17.25 -18.77 7.86
CA GLY A 140 18.64 -18.79 8.28
C GLY A 140 19.56 -17.88 7.44
N ILE A 141 19.01 -17.11 6.50
CA ILE A 141 19.77 -16.20 5.63
C ILE A 141 19.81 -14.82 6.29
N TYR A 142 21.01 -14.25 6.41
CA TYR A 142 21.25 -12.90 6.85
C TYR A 142 21.60 -12.02 5.67
N GLU A 143 22.83 -12.08 5.20
CA GLU A 143 23.31 -11.27 4.09
C GLU A 143 22.96 -11.89 2.74
N ILE A 144 22.66 -11.03 1.78
CA ILE A 144 22.32 -11.42 0.41
C ILE A 144 23.37 -10.82 -0.54
N PRO A 145 23.88 -11.60 -1.52
CA PRO A 145 24.73 -11.06 -2.57
C PRO A 145 24.06 -9.87 -3.29
N THR A 146 24.82 -8.81 -3.57
CA THR A 146 24.31 -7.54 -4.10
C THR A 146 23.39 -7.73 -5.31
N PHE A 147 23.79 -8.51 -6.30
CA PHE A 147 22.97 -8.75 -7.50
C PHE A 147 21.63 -9.40 -7.17
N VAL A 148 21.64 -10.42 -6.29
CA VAL A 148 20.43 -11.13 -5.86
C VAL A 148 19.51 -10.17 -5.10
N GLY A 149 20.07 -9.36 -4.20
CA GLY A 149 19.32 -8.34 -3.46
C GLY A 149 18.69 -7.29 -4.37
N MET A 150 19.38 -6.86 -5.42
CA MET A 150 18.85 -5.94 -6.42
C MET A 150 17.64 -6.54 -7.17
N VAL A 151 17.76 -7.79 -7.62
CA VAL A 151 16.66 -8.49 -8.31
C VAL A 151 15.45 -8.70 -7.39
N ILE A 152 15.69 -9.15 -6.15
CA ILE A 152 14.63 -9.30 -5.13
C ILE A 152 13.93 -7.95 -4.90
N THR A 153 14.67 -6.86 -4.79
CA THR A 153 14.11 -5.52 -4.58
C THR A 153 13.14 -5.11 -5.67
N VAL A 154 13.53 -5.29 -6.94
CA VAL A 154 12.65 -5.00 -8.08
C VAL A 154 11.39 -5.86 -8.03
N GLY A 155 11.55 -7.17 -7.82
CA GLY A 155 10.42 -8.09 -7.72
C GLY A 155 9.46 -7.75 -6.57
N VAL A 156 9.99 -7.47 -5.39
CA VAL A 156 9.21 -7.12 -4.20
C VAL A 156 8.46 -5.80 -4.42
N LEU A 157 9.09 -4.78 -4.99
CA LEU A 157 8.44 -3.50 -5.23
C LEU A 157 7.30 -3.62 -6.25
N VAL A 158 7.54 -4.30 -7.37
CA VAL A 158 6.50 -4.59 -8.38
C VAL A 158 5.35 -5.40 -7.77
N PHE A 159 5.68 -6.40 -6.94
CA PHE A 159 4.69 -7.22 -6.27
C PHE A 159 3.81 -6.42 -5.30
N ILE A 160 4.42 -5.55 -4.47
CA ILE A 160 3.67 -4.69 -3.53
C ILE A 160 2.77 -3.71 -4.28
N MET A 161 3.26 -3.05 -5.35
CA MET A 161 2.43 -2.17 -6.17
C MET A 161 1.18 -2.88 -6.70
N ASN A 162 1.33 -4.10 -7.22
CA ASN A 162 0.20 -4.87 -7.72
C ASN A 162 -0.68 -5.40 -6.58
N ALA A 163 -0.13 -5.78 -5.42
CA ALA A 163 -0.91 -6.25 -4.29
C ALA A 163 -1.84 -5.16 -3.74
N ILE A 164 -1.34 -3.92 -3.61
CA ILE A 164 -2.15 -2.77 -3.18
C ILE A 164 -3.21 -2.40 -4.24
N ASN A 165 -2.87 -2.51 -5.52
CA ASN A 165 -3.83 -2.26 -6.60
C ASN A 165 -4.93 -3.33 -6.65
N LEU A 166 -4.60 -4.62 -6.50
CA LEU A 166 -5.56 -5.72 -6.55
C LEU A 166 -6.46 -5.82 -5.31
N ILE A 167 -6.01 -5.34 -4.14
CA ILE A 167 -6.83 -5.33 -2.93
C ILE A 167 -7.84 -4.18 -2.93
N ASP A 168 -7.69 -3.18 -3.80
CA ASP A 168 -8.59 -2.01 -3.93
C ASP A 168 -9.92 -2.36 -4.62
N GLY A 169 -10.63 -3.36 -4.09
CA GLY A 169 -11.88 -3.88 -4.66
C GLY A 169 -13.15 -3.48 -3.93
N ILE A 170 -13.05 -2.91 -2.73
CA ILE A 170 -14.19 -2.38 -1.95
C ILE A 170 -13.79 -1.08 -1.26
N ASP A 171 -14.80 -0.25 -0.95
CA ASP A 171 -14.61 1.05 -0.31
C ASP A 171 -13.76 0.96 0.96
N GLY A 172 -12.76 1.81 1.03
CA GLY A 172 -11.88 1.98 2.18
C GLY A 172 -10.82 0.90 2.38
N LEU A 173 -10.87 -0.23 1.68
CA LEU A 173 -10.03 -1.38 2.01
C LEU A 173 -8.55 -1.10 1.79
N SER A 174 -8.16 -0.73 0.59
CA SER A 174 -6.76 -0.45 0.25
C SER A 174 -6.19 0.71 1.08
N ALA A 175 -6.95 1.80 1.22
CA ALA A 175 -6.54 2.96 2.01
C ALA A 175 -6.39 2.65 3.51
N SER A 176 -7.30 1.86 4.09
CA SER A 176 -7.22 1.47 5.51
C SER A 176 -6.03 0.56 5.79
N LEU A 177 -5.78 -0.45 4.94
CA LEU A 177 -4.61 -1.32 5.06
C LEU A 177 -3.31 -0.53 4.89
N THR A 178 -3.29 0.45 3.96
CA THR A 178 -2.18 1.38 3.79
C THR A 178 -1.94 2.22 5.05
N LEU A 179 -2.99 2.77 5.67
CA LEU A 179 -2.85 3.53 6.93
C LEU A 179 -2.28 2.67 8.06
N ILE A 180 -2.70 1.41 8.20
CA ILE A 180 -2.15 0.48 9.19
C ILE A 180 -0.64 0.28 8.93
N ALA A 181 -0.25 0.01 7.68
CA ALA A 181 1.14 -0.19 7.32
C ALA A 181 1.99 1.08 7.54
N LEU A 182 1.48 2.24 7.14
CA LEU A 182 2.14 3.54 7.35
C LEU A 182 2.29 3.87 8.83
N SER A 183 1.31 3.51 9.69
CA SER A 183 1.40 3.72 11.13
C SER A 183 2.52 2.90 11.75
N GLY A 184 2.67 1.64 11.34
CA GLY A 184 3.78 0.78 11.77
C GLY A 184 5.14 1.31 11.31
N LEU A 185 5.24 1.75 10.05
CA LEU A 185 6.46 2.35 9.51
C LEU A 185 6.79 3.69 10.17
N PHE A 186 5.77 4.53 10.42
CA PHE A 186 5.96 5.79 11.16
C PHE A 186 6.57 5.53 12.55
N TYR A 187 6.03 4.56 13.29
CA TYR A 187 6.55 4.19 14.59
C TYR A 187 8.03 3.79 14.54
N VAL A 188 8.42 2.96 13.57
CA VAL A 188 9.81 2.50 13.43
C VAL A 188 10.74 3.63 13.01
N PHE A 189 10.41 4.39 11.98
CA PHE A 189 11.25 5.52 11.53
C PHE A 189 11.35 6.61 12.59
N HIS A 190 10.29 6.82 13.39
CA HIS A 190 10.31 7.74 14.53
C HIS A 190 11.28 7.25 15.63
N ARG A 191 11.26 5.95 15.95
CA ARG A 191 12.18 5.34 16.92
C ARG A 191 13.64 5.46 16.48
N GLU A 192 13.90 5.29 15.18
CA GLU A 192 15.24 5.40 14.59
C GLU A 192 15.64 6.86 14.29
N HIS A 193 14.84 7.85 14.66
CA HIS A 193 15.10 9.28 14.45
C HIS A 193 15.26 9.67 12.96
N ILE A 194 14.64 8.96 12.04
CA ILE A 194 14.71 9.21 10.60
C ILE A 194 13.54 10.11 10.18
N TRP A 195 13.60 11.37 10.59
CA TRP A 195 12.51 12.34 10.57
C TRP A 195 11.96 12.66 9.20
N VAL A 196 12.78 12.65 8.16
CA VAL A 196 12.35 12.92 6.77
C VAL A 196 11.27 11.92 6.35
N TYR A 197 11.45 10.64 6.70
CA TYR A 197 10.44 9.61 6.40
C TYR A 197 9.19 9.76 7.27
N CYS A 198 9.35 10.18 8.53
CA CYS A 198 8.20 10.46 9.39
C CYS A 198 7.32 11.57 8.81
N ILE A 199 7.93 12.64 8.27
CA ILE A 199 7.23 13.76 7.63
C ILE A 199 6.53 13.28 6.35
N LEU A 200 7.21 12.51 5.49
CA LEU A 200 6.63 11.95 4.26
C LEU A 200 5.44 11.05 4.56
N ILE A 201 5.59 10.12 5.51
CA ILE A 201 4.54 9.20 5.95
C ILE A 201 3.36 9.97 6.52
N ALA A 202 3.60 10.94 7.39
CA ALA A 202 2.55 11.77 7.98
C ALA A 202 1.78 12.55 6.90
N GLY A 203 2.49 13.12 5.90
CA GLY A 203 1.87 13.77 4.75
C GLY A 203 0.97 12.81 3.96
N LEU A 204 1.41 11.58 3.71
CA LEU A 204 0.59 10.59 3.02
C LEU A 204 -0.62 10.16 3.85
N MET A 205 -0.43 9.88 5.15
CA MET A 205 -1.54 9.56 6.06
C MET A 205 -2.58 10.67 6.11
N GLY A 206 -2.13 11.93 6.07
CA GLY A 206 -3.00 13.10 6.10
C GLY A 206 -4.02 13.10 4.98
N VAL A 207 -3.61 12.94 3.73
CA VAL A 207 -4.54 12.95 2.57
C VAL A 207 -5.45 11.73 2.52
N LEU A 208 -5.05 10.59 3.12
CA LEU A 208 -5.90 9.41 3.18
C LEU A 208 -7.14 9.61 4.06
N VAL A 209 -7.12 10.54 5.03
CA VAL A 209 -8.27 10.84 5.89
C VAL A 209 -9.45 11.41 5.08
N PRO A 210 -9.31 12.55 4.37
CA PRO A 210 -10.39 13.06 3.53
C PRO A 210 -10.77 12.10 2.40
N PHE A 211 -9.83 11.34 1.85
CA PHE A 211 -10.14 10.32 0.86
C PHE A 211 -11.07 9.25 1.46
N LEU A 212 -10.74 8.67 2.62
CA LEU A 212 -11.58 7.67 3.29
C LEU A 212 -12.95 8.23 3.64
N TYR A 213 -13.02 9.50 4.08
CA TYR A 213 -14.31 10.15 4.34
C TYR A 213 -15.20 10.14 3.10
N HIS A 214 -14.69 10.56 1.95
CA HIS A 214 -15.46 10.58 0.70
C HIS A 214 -15.67 9.19 0.11
N ASN A 215 -14.72 8.26 0.28
CA ASN A 215 -14.80 6.92 -0.28
C ASN A 215 -15.76 6.02 0.51
N ILE A 216 -15.77 6.06 1.86
CA ILE A 216 -16.61 5.20 2.69
C ILE A 216 -18.00 5.83 2.89
N TRP A 217 -18.05 7.10 3.33
CA TRP A 217 -19.29 7.77 3.73
C TRP A 217 -19.84 8.74 2.70
N GLY A 218 -19.12 9.00 1.62
CA GLY A 218 -19.57 9.88 0.54
C GLY A 218 -20.89 9.38 -0.07
N LYS A 219 -21.90 10.25 -0.13
CA LYS A 219 -23.19 9.93 -0.75
C LYS A 219 -23.14 10.22 -2.23
N GLN A 220 -23.49 9.24 -3.06
CA GLN A 220 -23.48 9.38 -4.51
C GLN A 220 -24.51 10.42 -4.99
N GLU A 221 -25.70 10.43 -4.39
CA GLU A 221 -26.76 11.40 -4.69
C GLU A 221 -26.30 12.85 -4.52
N LYS A 222 -25.40 13.09 -3.54
CA LYS A 222 -24.80 14.40 -3.27
C LYS A 222 -23.49 14.64 -4.05
N ASN A 223 -23.12 13.74 -4.97
CA ASN A 223 -21.85 13.79 -5.71
C ASN A 223 -20.61 13.91 -4.78
N GLN A 224 -20.60 13.13 -3.69
CA GLN A 224 -19.55 13.13 -2.68
C GLN A 224 -18.72 11.83 -2.70
N LYS A 225 -19.19 10.80 -3.40
CA LYS A 225 -18.53 9.48 -3.49
C LYS A 225 -17.43 9.51 -4.52
N ILE A 226 -16.27 8.95 -4.18
CA ILE A 226 -15.11 8.86 -5.08
C ILE A 226 -14.39 7.53 -4.88
N PHE A 227 -13.92 6.92 -5.97
CA PHE A 227 -13.02 5.76 -5.95
C PHE A 227 -11.56 6.20 -6.05
N MET A 228 -10.66 5.34 -5.56
CA MET A 228 -9.22 5.61 -5.54
C MET A 228 -8.65 5.70 -6.95
N GLY A 229 -8.93 4.71 -7.78
CA GLY A 229 -8.33 4.54 -9.09
C GLY A 229 -6.89 4.03 -9.04
N ASP A 230 -6.34 3.77 -10.23
CA ASP A 230 -4.97 3.29 -10.39
C ASP A 230 -3.94 4.38 -10.04
N SER A 231 -4.28 5.65 -10.25
CA SER A 231 -3.48 6.80 -9.78
C SER A 231 -3.21 6.76 -8.27
N GLY A 232 -4.18 6.32 -7.48
CA GLY A 232 -4.03 6.19 -6.03
C GLY A 232 -3.36 4.88 -5.63
N SER A 233 -3.91 3.75 -6.04
CA SER A 233 -3.46 2.44 -5.57
C SER A 233 -2.02 2.10 -5.97
N LEU A 234 -1.59 2.44 -7.22
CA LEU A 234 -0.20 2.27 -7.65
C LEU A 234 0.75 3.21 -6.90
N THR A 235 0.35 4.47 -6.68
CA THR A 235 1.15 5.44 -5.92
C THR A 235 1.33 4.99 -4.47
N LEU A 236 0.27 4.53 -3.80
CA LEU A 236 0.34 3.97 -2.45
C LEU A 236 1.24 2.73 -2.40
N GLY A 237 1.07 1.81 -3.35
CA GLY A 237 1.90 0.61 -3.45
C GLY A 237 3.37 0.92 -3.66
N TYR A 238 3.69 1.91 -4.51
CA TYR A 238 5.07 2.36 -4.73
C TYR A 238 5.68 2.95 -3.45
N ILE A 239 5.00 3.90 -2.80
CA ILE A 239 5.52 4.55 -1.59
C ILE A 239 5.70 3.52 -0.47
N LEU A 240 4.70 2.65 -0.21
CA LEU A 240 4.81 1.59 0.78
C LEU A 240 5.97 0.65 0.48
N GLY A 241 6.10 0.20 -0.77
CA GLY A 241 7.18 -0.69 -1.18
C GLY A 241 8.55 -0.07 -0.97
N VAL A 242 8.74 1.20 -1.36
CA VAL A 242 10.00 1.93 -1.13
C VAL A 242 10.31 2.07 0.36
N LEU A 243 9.33 2.44 1.17
CA LEU A 243 9.50 2.58 2.63
C LEU A 243 9.87 1.24 3.29
N LEU A 244 9.24 0.13 2.88
CA LEU A 244 9.54 -1.21 3.38
C LEU A 244 10.93 -1.68 2.94
N ILE A 245 11.32 -1.44 1.68
CA ILE A 245 12.67 -1.75 1.19
C ILE A 245 13.70 -0.94 1.97
N LYS A 246 13.44 0.35 2.22
CA LYS A 246 14.30 1.20 3.03
C LYS A 246 14.44 0.68 4.45
N PHE A 247 13.39 0.16 5.03
CA PHE A 247 13.40 -0.43 6.37
C PHE A 247 14.15 -1.78 6.41
N CYS A 248 14.05 -2.59 5.35
CA CYS A 248 14.76 -3.86 5.21
C CYS A 248 16.22 -3.72 4.77
N MET A 249 16.64 -2.53 4.33
CA MET A 249 18.02 -2.29 3.97
C MET A 249 18.87 -2.17 5.25
N TYR A 250 19.98 -2.92 5.32
CA TYR A 250 20.98 -2.73 6.36
C TYR A 250 22.10 -1.83 5.86
N ASN A 251 22.32 -0.72 6.52
CA ASN A 251 23.46 0.16 6.36
C ASN A 251 23.76 0.85 7.69
N PRO A 252 24.93 0.61 8.31
CA PRO A 252 25.24 1.15 9.65
C PRO A 252 25.12 2.66 9.79
N HIS A 253 25.32 3.39 8.67
CA HIS A 253 25.29 4.87 8.69
C HIS A 253 23.94 5.47 8.38
N VAL A 254 22.99 4.70 7.82
CA VAL A 254 21.71 5.23 7.32
C VAL A 254 20.51 4.52 7.93
N MET A 255 20.59 3.21 8.03
CA MET A 255 19.55 2.36 8.61
C MET A 255 20.24 1.23 9.38
N PRO A 256 20.41 1.36 10.71
CA PRO A 256 21.09 0.35 11.52
C PRO A 256 20.34 -0.98 11.50
N TYR A 257 21.00 -2.05 11.96
CA TYR A 257 20.42 -3.37 11.99
C TYR A 257 19.13 -3.41 12.80
N GLN A 258 18.03 -3.78 12.15
CA GLN A 258 16.71 -3.86 12.76
C GLN A 258 16.31 -5.32 12.91
N LYS A 259 16.49 -5.87 14.11
CA LYS A 259 16.03 -7.22 14.41
C LYS A 259 14.53 -7.36 14.04
N GLY A 260 14.21 -8.26 13.12
CA GLY A 260 12.83 -8.48 12.69
C GLY A 260 12.33 -7.55 11.58
N ALA A 261 13.19 -6.81 10.87
CA ALA A 261 12.77 -5.95 9.76
C ALA A 261 11.96 -6.71 8.70
N THR A 262 12.41 -7.90 8.31
CA THR A 262 11.68 -8.78 7.38
C THR A 262 10.31 -9.18 7.94
N LEU A 263 10.25 -9.60 9.21
CA LEU A 263 8.97 -9.98 9.85
C LEU A 263 7.99 -8.82 9.86
N LEU A 264 8.42 -7.64 10.31
CA LEU A 264 7.53 -6.47 10.39
C LEU A 264 7.04 -6.08 8.98
N SER A 265 7.92 -6.08 7.99
CA SER A 265 7.57 -5.74 6.61
C SER A 265 6.52 -6.70 6.03
N VAL A 266 6.70 -8.01 6.26
CA VAL A 266 5.71 -9.02 5.88
C VAL A 266 4.40 -8.82 6.65
N THR A 267 4.47 -8.59 7.96
CA THR A 267 3.30 -8.45 8.83
C THR A 267 2.43 -7.26 8.44
N LEU A 268 3.03 -6.11 8.15
CA LEU A 268 2.29 -4.89 7.80
C LEU A 268 1.52 -5.02 6.47
N LEU A 269 2.00 -5.84 5.54
CA LEU A 269 1.36 -6.08 4.25
C LEU A 269 0.84 -7.53 4.09
N ILE A 270 0.67 -8.27 5.20
CA ILE A 270 0.36 -9.70 5.14
C ILE A 270 -0.91 -9.99 4.36
N VAL A 271 -1.98 -9.23 4.59
CA VAL A 271 -3.27 -9.48 3.94
C VAL A 271 -3.20 -9.21 2.43
N PRO A 272 -2.78 -8.03 1.93
CA PRO A 272 -2.72 -7.80 0.49
C PRO A 272 -1.73 -8.72 -0.23
N THR A 273 -0.56 -9.00 0.37
CA THR A 273 0.46 -9.84 -0.26
C THR A 273 0.07 -11.31 -0.27
N PHE A 274 -0.40 -11.86 0.84
CA PHE A 274 -0.80 -13.26 0.91
C PHE A 274 -2.05 -13.56 0.07
N ASP A 275 -2.96 -12.59 -0.05
CA ASP A 275 -4.12 -12.75 -0.93
C ASP A 275 -3.72 -12.89 -2.40
N VAL A 276 -2.77 -12.07 -2.87
CA VAL A 276 -2.26 -12.18 -4.24
C VAL A 276 -1.50 -13.50 -4.44
N PHE A 277 -0.63 -13.90 -3.50
CA PHE A 277 0.05 -15.20 -3.57
C PHE A 277 -0.95 -16.36 -3.66
N ARG A 278 -1.96 -16.36 -2.80
CA ARG A 278 -3.01 -17.38 -2.81
C ARG A 278 -3.74 -17.43 -4.15
N VAL A 279 -4.13 -16.26 -4.69
CA VAL A 279 -4.83 -16.20 -5.98
C VAL A 279 -3.94 -16.72 -7.10
N ILE A 280 -2.65 -16.38 -7.12
CA ILE A 280 -1.68 -16.90 -8.10
C ILE A 280 -1.60 -18.45 -8.00
N ILE A 281 -1.43 -19.01 -6.79
CA ILE A 281 -1.33 -20.44 -6.57
C ILE A 281 -2.62 -21.14 -7.04
N VAL A 282 -3.78 -20.62 -6.66
CA VAL A 282 -5.08 -21.20 -7.06
C VAL A 282 -5.24 -21.19 -8.59
N ARG A 283 -4.84 -20.10 -9.27
CA ARG A 283 -4.86 -20.03 -10.74
C ARG A 283 -3.95 -21.06 -11.39
N LEU A 284 -2.73 -21.22 -10.88
CA LEU A 284 -1.78 -22.23 -11.37
C LEU A 284 -2.34 -23.66 -11.21
N LEU A 285 -2.92 -23.97 -10.06
CA LEU A 285 -3.54 -25.27 -9.79
C LEU A 285 -4.74 -25.56 -10.71
N HIS A 286 -5.43 -24.53 -11.19
CA HIS A 286 -6.56 -24.66 -12.13
C HIS A 286 -6.17 -24.40 -13.59
N HIS A 287 -4.86 -24.36 -13.91
CA HIS A 287 -4.32 -24.09 -15.25
C HIS A 287 -4.85 -22.79 -15.88
N LYS A 288 -5.07 -21.74 -15.07
CA LYS A 288 -5.58 -20.45 -15.53
C LYS A 288 -4.45 -19.42 -15.68
N PRO A 289 -4.57 -18.47 -16.61
CA PRO A 289 -3.58 -17.39 -16.77
C PRO A 289 -3.46 -16.53 -15.50
N ILE A 290 -2.21 -16.28 -15.06
CA ILE A 290 -1.92 -15.56 -13.82
C ILE A 290 -2.46 -14.12 -13.86
N PHE A 291 -2.43 -13.47 -15.03
CA PHE A 291 -2.82 -12.06 -15.20
C PHE A 291 -4.30 -11.84 -15.59
N ARG A 292 -5.11 -12.91 -15.58
CA ARG A 292 -6.54 -12.77 -15.86
C ARG A 292 -7.26 -12.21 -14.62
N ALA A 293 -8.06 -11.17 -14.79
CA ALA A 293 -8.91 -10.65 -13.70
C ALA A 293 -9.97 -11.68 -13.30
N ASP A 294 -10.18 -11.87 -12.00
CA ASP A 294 -11.21 -12.76 -11.44
C ASP A 294 -11.82 -12.20 -10.15
N LYS A 295 -12.77 -12.93 -9.56
CA LYS A 295 -13.43 -12.59 -8.29
C LYS A 295 -13.00 -13.48 -7.13
N ASN A 296 -11.73 -13.89 -7.07
CA ASN A 296 -11.23 -14.82 -6.06
C ASN A 296 -10.44 -14.18 -4.92
N HIS A 297 -10.23 -12.86 -4.95
CA HIS A 297 -9.61 -12.13 -3.85
C HIS A 297 -10.43 -12.22 -2.55
N ILE A 298 -9.77 -12.04 -1.39
CA ILE A 298 -10.37 -12.20 -0.06
C ILE A 298 -11.68 -11.42 0.10
N HIS A 299 -11.73 -10.16 -0.36
CA HIS A 299 -12.93 -9.33 -0.26
C HIS A 299 -14.11 -9.89 -1.06
N HIS A 300 -13.87 -10.44 -2.25
CA HIS A 300 -14.91 -11.12 -3.03
C HIS A 300 -15.41 -12.40 -2.35
N LYS A 301 -14.51 -13.16 -1.72
CA LYS A 301 -14.89 -14.38 -0.98
C LYS A 301 -15.74 -14.07 0.25
N LEU A 302 -15.39 -13.02 1.01
CA LEU A 302 -16.16 -12.60 2.18
C LEU A 302 -17.57 -12.11 1.77
N ILE A 303 -17.69 -11.35 0.69
CA ILE A 303 -19.00 -10.96 0.14
C ILE A 303 -19.81 -12.18 -0.32
N ARG A 304 -19.18 -13.16 -0.98
CA ARG A 304 -19.83 -14.45 -1.33
C ARG A 304 -20.27 -15.24 -0.11
N ALA A 305 -19.54 -15.13 0.99
CA ALA A 305 -19.95 -15.71 2.28
C ALA A 305 -21.16 -14.99 2.89
N GLY A 306 -21.66 -13.90 2.28
CA GLY A 306 -22.84 -13.15 2.70
C GLY A 306 -22.56 -11.94 3.57
N LEU A 307 -21.31 -11.47 3.66
CA LEU A 307 -20.97 -10.23 4.36
C LEU A 307 -21.28 -9.01 3.48
N THR A 308 -21.71 -7.94 4.10
CA THR A 308 -21.79 -6.62 3.45
C THR A 308 -20.39 -6.06 3.19
N GLN A 309 -20.27 -5.02 2.34
CA GLN A 309 -18.99 -4.36 2.10
C GLN A 309 -18.35 -3.82 3.39
N HIS A 310 -19.13 -3.19 4.28
CA HIS A 310 -18.63 -2.70 5.58
C HIS A 310 -18.18 -3.84 6.51
N GLN A 311 -18.93 -4.93 6.59
CA GLN A 311 -18.53 -6.10 7.37
C GLN A 311 -17.26 -6.73 6.80
N THR A 312 -17.14 -6.80 5.48
CA THR A 312 -15.92 -7.27 4.79
C THR A 312 -14.72 -6.39 5.12
N LEU A 313 -14.87 -5.06 5.03
CA LEU A 313 -13.82 -4.10 5.41
C LEU A 313 -13.34 -4.32 6.85
N ILE A 314 -14.29 -4.37 7.80
CA ILE A 314 -13.97 -4.58 9.23
C ILE A 314 -13.28 -5.94 9.44
N SER A 315 -13.75 -7.00 8.79
CA SER A 315 -13.17 -8.35 8.92
C SER A 315 -11.73 -8.40 8.41
N VAL A 316 -11.43 -7.74 7.30
CA VAL A 316 -10.06 -7.72 6.73
C VAL A 316 -9.12 -6.85 7.58
N ILE A 317 -9.60 -5.71 8.10
CA ILE A 317 -8.85 -4.88 9.05
C ILE A 317 -8.57 -5.66 10.34
N ALA A 318 -9.56 -6.35 10.90
CA ALA A 318 -9.41 -7.17 12.09
C ALA A 318 -8.39 -8.31 11.87
N LEU A 319 -8.41 -8.94 10.70
CA LEU A 319 -7.44 -9.96 10.31
C LEU A 319 -6.01 -9.38 10.27
N SER A 320 -5.82 -8.18 9.72
CA SER A 320 -4.52 -7.50 9.72
C SER A 320 -4.01 -7.24 11.14
N PHE A 321 -4.86 -6.71 12.02
CA PHE A 321 -4.50 -6.51 13.43
C PHE A 321 -4.20 -7.81 14.16
N LEU A 322 -4.94 -8.88 13.89
CA LEU A 322 -4.69 -10.20 14.47
C LEU A 322 -3.26 -10.67 14.14
N PHE A 323 -2.83 -10.56 12.88
CA PHE A 323 -1.46 -10.92 12.51
C PHE A 323 -0.41 -10.03 13.17
N ILE A 324 -0.67 -8.72 13.29
CA ILE A 324 0.23 -7.79 13.99
C ILE A 324 0.38 -8.22 15.45
N ILE A 325 -0.73 -8.49 16.14
CA ILE A 325 -0.72 -8.91 17.57
C ILE A 325 0.01 -10.24 17.74
N ILE A 326 -0.29 -11.25 16.91
CA ILE A 326 0.37 -12.57 16.99
C ILE A 326 1.87 -12.42 16.79
N ASN A 327 2.30 -11.73 15.73
CA ASN A 327 3.71 -11.60 15.42
C ASN A 327 4.48 -10.78 16.48
N LEU A 328 3.89 -9.69 16.98
CA LEU A 328 4.50 -8.90 18.06
C LEU A 328 4.60 -9.70 19.36
N SER A 329 3.57 -10.45 19.73
CA SER A 329 3.57 -11.25 20.97
C SER A 329 4.59 -12.39 20.93
N LEU A 330 4.82 -12.99 19.77
CA LEU A 330 5.72 -14.14 19.62
C LEU A 330 7.13 -13.74 19.17
N PHE A 331 7.37 -12.48 18.83
CA PHE A 331 8.64 -12.00 18.23
C PHE A 331 9.88 -12.33 19.06
N ASN A 332 9.79 -12.27 20.38
CA ASN A 332 10.92 -12.55 21.29
C ASN A 332 11.09 -14.04 21.59
N HIS A 333 10.16 -14.89 21.19
CA HIS A 333 10.13 -16.31 21.54
C HIS A 333 10.46 -17.23 20.37
N LEU A 334 10.26 -16.77 19.12
CA LEU A 334 10.42 -17.58 17.92
C LEU A 334 11.31 -16.91 16.88
N LEU A 335 11.94 -17.73 16.04
CA LEU A 335 12.69 -17.24 14.89
C LEU A 335 11.72 -16.66 13.83
N VAL A 336 12.19 -15.68 13.07
CA VAL A 336 11.44 -15.00 12.00
C VAL A 336 10.79 -16.00 11.03
N THR A 337 11.52 -17.06 10.66
CA THR A 337 11.01 -18.12 9.76
C THR A 337 9.76 -18.80 10.32
N TRP A 338 9.77 -19.18 11.60
CA TRP A 338 8.63 -19.83 12.22
C TRP A 338 7.44 -18.90 12.37
N LEU A 339 7.66 -17.63 12.65
CA LEU A 339 6.60 -16.62 12.72
C LEU A 339 5.91 -16.43 11.37
N ILE A 340 6.68 -16.34 10.30
CA ILE A 340 6.11 -16.26 8.94
C ILE A 340 5.39 -17.57 8.58
N ALA A 341 5.94 -18.73 8.93
CA ALA A 341 5.29 -20.02 8.71
C ALA A 341 3.94 -20.13 9.45
N ILE A 342 3.90 -19.73 10.72
CA ILE A 342 2.66 -19.68 11.51
C ILE A 342 1.64 -18.75 10.83
N ALA A 343 2.06 -17.58 10.39
CA ALA A 343 1.18 -16.64 9.70
C ALA A 343 0.60 -17.24 8.40
N VAL A 344 1.43 -17.95 7.61
CA VAL A 344 0.97 -18.68 6.41
C VAL A 344 -0.06 -19.75 6.78
N ILE A 345 0.21 -20.54 7.82
CA ILE A 345 -0.71 -21.61 8.27
C ILE A 345 -2.05 -21.01 8.71
N ILE A 346 -2.03 -19.95 9.52
CA ILE A 346 -3.25 -19.26 9.97
C ILE A 346 -4.03 -18.73 8.77
N TYR A 347 -3.34 -18.12 7.78
CA TYR A 347 -3.97 -17.58 6.60
C TYR A 347 -4.62 -18.67 5.73
N ILE A 348 -3.96 -19.83 5.56
CA ILE A 348 -4.50 -20.99 4.87
C ILE A 348 -5.73 -21.55 5.62
N ALA A 349 -5.63 -21.72 6.92
CA ALA A 349 -6.73 -22.19 7.75
C ALA A 349 -7.95 -21.26 7.68
N PHE A 350 -7.72 -19.94 7.72
CA PHE A 350 -8.77 -18.93 7.51
C PHE A 350 -9.48 -19.12 6.17
N HIS A 351 -8.73 -19.27 5.08
CA HIS A 351 -9.34 -19.47 3.76
C HIS A 351 -10.05 -20.81 3.62
N TYR A 352 -9.54 -21.87 4.23
CA TYR A 352 -10.19 -23.18 4.25
C TYR A 352 -11.55 -23.14 4.99
N THR A 353 -11.58 -22.49 6.16
CA THR A 353 -12.84 -22.30 6.91
C THR A 353 -13.83 -21.43 6.14
N LEU A 354 -13.37 -20.36 5.48
CA LEU A 354 -14.19 -19.52 4.63
C LEU A 354 -14.76 -20.27 3.43
N ASP A 355 -13.97 -21.13 2.78
CA ASP A 355 -14.42 -21.95 1.66
C ASP A 355 -15.45 -23.00 2.09
N SER A 356 -15.25 -23.62 3.26
CA SER A 356 -16.23 -24.54 3.85
C SER A 356 -17.55 -23.83 4.13
N PHE A 357 -17.49 -22.61 4.66
CA PHE A 357 -18.69 -21.81 4.93
C PHE A 357 -19.43 -21.41 3.65
N ILE A 358 -18.72 -20.99 2.60
CA ILE A 358 -19.32 -20.67 1.30
C ILE A 358 -20.01 -21.91 0.70
N ARG A 359 -19.39 -23.10 0.75
CA ARG A 359 -19.98 -24.36 0.26
C ARG A 359 -21.26 -24.72 1.02
N ARG A 360 -21.26 -24.58 2.34
CA ARG A 360 -22.47 -24.86 3.17
C ARG A 360 -23.66 -23.97 2.79
N ARG A 361 -23.41 -22.78 2.22
CA ARG A 361 -24.44 -21.89 1.70
C ARG A 361 -24.78 -22.10 0.22
N GLY A 362 -24.28 -23.17 -0.39
CA GLY A 362 -24.52 -23.49 -1.81
C GLY A 362 -23.69 -22.64 -2.79
N GLY A 363 -22.70 -21.89 -2.31
CA GLY A 363 -21.84 -21.08 -3.15
C GLY A 363 -20.58 -21.86 -3.65
N LEU A 364 -19.97 -21.33 -4.70
CA LEU A 364 -18.68 -21.82 -5.21
C LEU A 364 -17.52 -21.05 -4.56
N PRO A 365 -16.56 -21.74 -3.87
CA PRO A 365 -15.38 -21.10 -3.29
C PRO A 365 -14.47 -20.44 -4.32
N PHE A 366 -14.44 -20.99 -5.54
CA PHE A 366 -13.70 -20.49 -6.68
C PHE A 366 -14.67 -20.17 -7.82
N THR A 367 -14.54 -19.00 -8.44
CA THR A 367 -15.33 -18.59 -9.63
C THR A 367 -14.41 -18.44 -10.83
N GLU A 368 -14.93 -18.81 -11.99
CA GLU A 368 -14.22 -18.66 -13.27
C GLU A 368 -14.08 -17.21 -13.73
#